data_c0da9633e4bd60223793cdedcc7d718e
#
_entry.id   c0da9633e4bd60223793cdedcc7d718e
#
_cell.length_a   1.000
_cell.length_b   1.000
_cell.length_c   1.000
_cell.angle_alpha   90.00
_cell.angle_beta   90.00
_cell.angle_gamma   90.00
#
_symmetry.space_group_name_H-M   'P 1'
#
loop_
_entity.id
_entity.type
_entity.pdbx_description
1 polymer ?
#
loop_
_entity_poly.entity_id
_entity_poly.type
_entity_poly.pdbx_seq_one_letter_code
_entity_poly.pdbx_strand_id
1 'polypeptide(L)'
;MYQRSYISYIPYDLLKSYLKDLITYGKIDFFMMVEHFGENGGKNHIHVYVESALKKVDSIVMSYVTYDENGALKTSFSKKSDLSNWYWYVLHNKEFLLKKGLKKEVSYNHEDVYISDDTYFLDNIKDLRYVSPKNEYILNCISSGESPVSLYKRGLVTLYEMRLLDMYKTRF
;
A
#
# COMPACT_ATOMS: atom_id res chain seq x y z
N MET A 1 3.86 -17.32 5.72
CA MET A 1 2.87 -16.36 5.18
C MET A 1 2.98 -16.35 3.66
N TYR A 2 1.87 -16.46 2.95
CA TYR A 2 1.80 -16.35 1.49
C TYR A 2 1.44 -14.91 1.13
N GLN A 3 2.28 -14.28 0.32
CA GLN A 3 2.15 -12.88 -0.11
C GLN A 3 1.81 -12.83 -1.59
N ARG A 4 0.75 -12.13 -1.95
CA ARG A 4 0.23 -12.04 -3.31
C ARG A 4 -0.21 -10.63 -3.67
N SER A 5 -0.06 -10.28 -4.93
CA SER A 5 -0.62 -9.05 -5.48
C SER A 5 -1.50 -9.33 -6.69
N TYR A 6 -2.54 -8.54 -6.83
CA TYR A 6 -3.56 -8.67 -7.87
C TYR A 6 -3.88 -7.31 -8.46
N ILE A 7 -4.41 -7.32 -9.68
CA ILE A 7 -5.05 -6.16 -10.30
C ILE A 7 -6.53 -6.49 -10.46
N SER A 8 -7.40 -5.57 -10.03
CA SER A 8 -8.85 -5.71 -10.10
C SER A 8 -9.49 -4.53 -10.83
N TYR A 9 -10.60 -4.79 -11.48
CA TYR A 9 -11.47 -3.79 -12.13
C TYR A 9 -12.86 -3.75 -11.48
N ILE A 10 -13.03 -4.41 -10.35
CA ILE A 10 -14.26 -4.39 -9.55
C ILE A 10 -14.37 -3.01 -8.87
N PRO A 11 -15.60 -2.47 -8.67
CA PRO A 11 -15.76 -1.23 -7.91
C PRO A 11 -15.06 -1.27 -6.55
N TYR A 12 -14.37 -0.19 -6.21
CA TYR A 12 -13.49 -0.09 -5.04
C TYR A 12 -14.15 -0.53 -3.74
N ASP A 13 -15.35 0.01 -3.45
CA ASP A 13 -16.04 -0.27 -2.19
C ASP A 13 -16.53 -1.72 -2.09
N LEU A 14 -16.94 -2.31 -3.22
CA LEU A 14 -17.33 -3.72 -3.27
C LEU A 14 -16.14 -4.63 -2.98
N LEU A 15 -15.00 -4.36 -3.63
CA LEU A 15 -13.78 -5.11 -3.42
C LEU A 15 -13.28 -4.98 -1.97
N LYS A 16 -13.31 -3.77 -1.43
CA LYS A 16 -12.93 -3.49 -0.03
C LYS A 16 -13.79 -4.26 0.95
N SER A 17 -15.11 -4.25 0.76
CA SER A 17 -16.05 -5.01 1.60
C SER A 17 -15.72 -6.51 1.57
N TYR A 18 -15.53 -7.05 0.38
CA TYR A 18 -15.20 -8.47 0.21
C TYR A 18 -13.88 -8.85 0.91
N LEU A 19 -12.82 -8.05 0.76
CA LEU A 19 -11.54 -8.33 1.42
C LEU A 19 -11.65 -8.24 2.96
N LYS A 20 -12.49 -7.35 3.49
CA LYS A 20 -12.80 -7.29 4.92
C LYS A 20 -13.52 -8.56 5.40
N ASP A 21 -14.46 -9.06 4.61
CA ASP A 21 -15.14 -10.32 4.92
C ASP A 21 -14.14 -11.49 4.93
N LEU A 22 -13.19 -11.52 4.00
CA LEU A 22 -12.14 -12.54 4.02
C LEU A 22 -11.26 -12.49 5.27
N ILE A 23 -10.96 -11.32 5.82
CA ILE A 23 -10.29 -11.19 7.14
C ILE A 23 -11.20 -11.75 8.22
N THR A 24 -12.45 -11.33 8.27
CA THR A 24 -13.43 -11.77 9.28
C THR A 24 -13.59 -13.31 9.32
N TYR A 25 -13.54 -13.93 8.14
CA TYR A 25 -13.62 -15.40 8.02
C TYR A 25 -12.26 -16.12 8.15
N GLY A 26 -11.19 -15.41 8.49
CA GLY A 26 -9.84 -15.98 8.64
C GLY A 26 -9.28 -16.58 7.36
N LYS A 27 -9.67 -16.05 6.20
CA LYS A 27 -9.17 -16.51 4.89
C LYS A 27 -7.93 -15.75 4.45
N ILE A 28 -7.82 -14.51 4.86
CA ILE A 28 -6.62 -13.66 4.72
C ILE A 28 -6.31 -13.02 6.05
N ASP A 29 -5.06 -12.67 6.29
CA ASP A 29 -4.59 -12.09 7.54
C ASP A 29 -4.41 -10.57 7.42
N PHE A 30 -4.06 -10.09 6.21
CA PHE A 30 -3.79 -8.68 5.95
C PHE A 30 -4.03 -8.35 4.48
N PHE A 31 -4.48 -7.13 4.18
CA PHE A 31 -4.51 -6.60 2.82
C PHE A 31 -4.28 -5.10 2.76
N MET A 32 -3.81 -4.68 1.60
CA MET A 32 -3.75 -3.28 1.17
C MET A 32 -4.36 -3.14 -0.21
N MET A 33 -4.91 -1.97 -0.52
CA MET A 33 -5.43 -1.67 -1.86
C MET A 33 -5.29 -0.20 -2.19
N VAL A 34 -5.09 0.10 -3.48
CA VAL A 34 -5.02 1.45 -4.02
C VAL A 34 -5.65 1.48 -5.41
N GLU A 35 -6.46 2.49 -5.68
CA GLU A 35 -7.02 2.72 -7.00
C GLU A 35 -6.08 3.59 -7.83
N HIS A 36 -5.70 3.11 -9.00
CA HIS A 36 -4.97 3.88 -10.01
C HIS A 36 -5.93 4.37 -11.06
N PHE A 37 -5.96 5.67 -11.25
CA PHE A 37 -6.72 6.29 -12.33
C PHE A 37 -5.93 6.15 -13.63
N GLY A 38 -6.63 5.79 -14.71
CA GLY A 38 -6.01 5.43 -15.97
C GLY A 38 -5.10 6.50 -16.52
N GLU A 39 -3.80 6.21 -16.57
CA GLU A 39 -2.79 7.05 -17.20
C GLU A 39 -2.85 6.83 -18.73
N ASN A 40 -2.67 7.90 -19.50
CA ASN A 40 -2.59 7.83 -20.98
C ASN A 40 -3.76 7.10 -21.68
N GLY A 41 -4.99 7.29 -21.18
CA GLY A 41 -6.18 6.63 -21.71
C GLY A 41 -6.37 5.18 -21.26
N GLY A 42 -5.57 4.73 -20.31
CA GLY A 42 -5.77 3.45 -19.61
C GLY A 42 -7.03 3.46 -18.75
N LYS A 43 -7.48 2.28 -18.36
CA LYS A 43 -8.66 2.12 -17.49
C LYS A 43 -8.26 2.22 -16.03
N ASN A 44 -9.16 2.76 -15.22
CA ASN A 44 -9.01 2.69 -13.77
C ASN A 44 -8.92 1.24 -13.33
N HIS A 45 -8.02 0.97 -12.40
CA HIS A 45 -7.83 -0.36 -11.85
C HIS A 45 -7.33 -0.26 -10.42
N ILE A 46 -7.55 -1.33 -9.67
CA ILE A 46 -7.16 -1.40 -8.27
C ILE A 46 -6.02 -2.39 -8.14
N HIS A 47 -4.91 -1.94 -7.56
CA HIS A 47 -3.87 -2.83 -7.08
C HIS A 47 -4.25 -3.34 -5.69
N VAL A 48 -4.14 -4.65 -5.50
CA VAL A 48 -4.43 -5.31 -4.23
C VAL A 48 -3.21 -6.12 -3.79
N TYR A 49 -2.85 -6.00 -2.53
CA TYR A 49 -1.87 -6.85 -1.87
C TYR A 49 -2.54 -7.62 -0.75
N VAL A 50 -2.25 -8.89 -0.64
CA VAL A 50 -2.85 -9.79 0.35
C VAL A 50 -1.79 -10.66 0.99
N GLU A 51 -1.90 -10.86 2.29
CA GLU A 51 -1.17 -11.88 3.04
C GLU A 51 -2.11 -12.90 3.64
N SER A 52 -1.70 -14.17 3.64
CA SER A 52 -2.48 -15.25 4.23
C SER A 52 -1.58 -16.39 4.70
N ALA A 53 -1.95 -17.03 5.80
CA ALA A 53 -1.38 -18.29 6.23
C ALA A 53 -1.80 -19.45 5.31
N LEU A 54 -2.89 -19.30 4.56
CA LEU A 54 -3.46 -20.35 3.73
C LEU A 54 -2.74 -20.48 2.38
N LYS A 55 -2.26 -21.67 2.07
CA LYS A 55 -1.60 -21.98 0.79
C LYS A 55 -2.47 -21.71 -0.44
N LYS A 56 -3.80 -21.80 -0.29
CA LYS A 56 -4.77 -21.62 -1.40
C LYS A 56 -5.29 -20.18 -1.51
N VAL A 57 -4.57 -19.20 -0.98
CA VAL A 57 -5.00 -17.79 -1.01
C VAL A 57 -5.35 -17.31 -2.42
N ASP A 58 -4.61 -17.73 -3.43
CA ASP A 58 -4.89 -17.38 -4.83
C ASP A 58 -6.31 -17.80 -5.25
N SER A 59 -6.71 -19.05 -4.99
CA SER A 59 -8.05 -19.51 -5.38
C SER A 59 -9.18 -18.83 -4.59
N ILE A 60 -8.91 -18.36 -3.37
CA ILE A 60 -9.88 -17.65 -2.54
C ILE A 60 -10.06 -16.21 -3.04
N VAL A 61 -8.97 -15.52 -3.31
CA VAL A 61 -8.99 -14.10 -3.68
C VAL A 61 -9.31 -13.92 -5.17
N MET A 62 -8.80 -14.78 -6.03
CA MET A 62 -8.96 -14.66 -7.49
C MET A 62 -10.40 -14.70 -7.97
N SER A 63 -11.27 -15.47 -7.31
CA SER A 63 -12.68 -15.56 -7.69
C SER A 63 -13.42 -14.21 -7.65
N TYR A 64 -12.83 -13.18 -7.01
CA TYR A 64 -13.42 -11.86 -6.87
C TYR A 64 -12.55 -10.72 -7.40
N VAL A 65 -11.24 -10.89 -7.43
CA VAL A 65 -10.30 -9.78 -7.66
C VAL A 65 -9.89 -9.61 -9.10
N THR A 66 -10.05 -10.65 -9.93
CA THR A 66 -9.42 -10.72 -11.25
C THR A 66 -10.38 -10.62 -12.44
N TYR A 67 -11.62 -10.24 -12.21
CA TYR A 67 -12.56 -9.99 -13.31
C TYR A 67 -12.27 -8.64 -13.97
N ASP A 68 -12.22 -8.63 -15.29
CA ASP A 68 -12.22 -7.39 -16.04
C ASP A 68 -13.67 -6.84 -16.18
N GLU A 69 -13.80 -5.69 -16.81
CA GLU A 69 -15.10 -5.02 -17.05
C GLU A 69 -16.09 -5.84 -17.88
N ASN A 70 -15.64 -6.86 -18.60
CA ASN A 70 -16.45 -7.75 -19.40
C ASN A 70 -16.75 -9.06 -18.66
N GLY A 71 -16.36 -9.17 -17.38
CA GLY A 71 -16.49 -10.38 -16.58
C GLY A 71 -15.49 -11.48 -16.96
N ALA A 72 -14.48 -11.17 -17.76
CA ALA A 72 -13.42 -12.11 -18.10
C ALA A 72 -12.34 -12.10 -17.03
N LEU A 73 -11.89 -13.30 -16.65
CA LEU A 73 -10.86 -13.47 -15.63
C LEU A 73 -9.53 -12.90 -16.15
N LYS A 74 -9.06 -11.79 -15.59
CA LYS A 74 -7.69 -11.29 -15.83
C LYS A 74 -6.75 -11.85 -14.79
N THR A 75 -5.96 -12.79 -15.18
CA THR A 75 -4.89 -13.35 -14.36
C THR A 75 -3.61 -12.53 -14.53
N SER A 76 -3.47 -11.42 -13.82
CA SER A 76 -2.17 -10.81 -13.63
C SER A 76 -1.84 -10.79 -12.14
N PHE A 77 -1.19 -11.84 -11.67
CA PHE A 77 -0.67 -11.88 -10.31
C PHE A 77 0.85 -11.97 -10.35
N SER A 78 1.47 -11.21 -9.49
CA SER A 78 2.88 -11.35 -9.18
C SER A 78 3.07 -12.51 -8.22
N LYS A 79 3.91 -13.45 -8.59
CA LYS A 79 4.15 -14.69 -7.81
C LYS A 79 4.77 -14.51 -6.43
N LYS A 80 5.26 -13.36 -6.05
CA LYS A 80 5.73 -12.97 -4.70
C LYS A 80 5.87 -11.45 -4.70
N SER A 81 4.93 -10.77 -4.14
CA SER A 81 5.11 -9.36 -3.81
C SER A 81 5.51 -9.26 -2.35
N ASP A 82 6.75 -8.89 -2.10
CA ASP A 82 7.16 -8.38 -0.81
C ASP A 82 6.36 -7.10 -0.52
N LEU A 83 5.88 -6.95 0.73
CA LEU A 83 5.04 -5.84 1.16
C LEU A 83 5.65 -4.49 0.79
N SER A 84 6.92 -4.28 1.12
CA SER A 84 7.61 -3.02 0.87
C SER A 84 7.80 -2.74 -0.61
N ASN A 85 8.19 -3.74 -1.40
CA ASN A 85 8.33 -3.60 -2.85
C ASN A 85 6.99 -3.27 -3.52
N TRP A 86 5.91 -3.92 -3.09
CA TRP A 86 4.57 -3.62 -3.60
C TRP A 86 4.15 -2.20 -3.25
N TYR A 87 4.31 -1.81 -1.99
CA TYR A 87 3.92 -0.50 -1.48
C TYR A 87 4.60 0.64 -2.25
N TRP A 88 5.93 0.60 -2.38
CA TRP A 88 6.66 1.63 -3.11
C TRP A 88 6.35 1.63 -4.61
N TYR A 89 6.07 0.46 -5.19
CA TYR A 89 5.68 0.34 -6.58
C TYR A 89 4.33 1.01 -6.84
N VAL A 90 3.31 0.75 -6.03
CA VAL A 90 1.96 1.30 -6.26
C VAL A 90 1.85 2.78 -5.95
N LEU A 91 2.69 3.31 -5.08
CA LEU A 91 2.82 4.75 -4.88
C LEU A 91 3.53 5.45 -6.05
N HIS A 92 4.07 4.70 -7.00
CA HIS A 92 4.93 5.22 -8.05
C HIS A 92 6.09 6.07 -7.48
N ASN A 93 6.69 5.60 -6.39
CA ASN A 93 7.82 6.28 -5.77
C ASN A 93 8.97 6.42 -6.77
N LYS A 94 9.39 7.65 -7.06
CA LYS A 94 10.35 7.97 -8.13
C LYS A 94 11.68 7.25 -7.96
N GLU A 95 12.23 7.26 -6.75
CA GLU A 95 13.53 6.61 -6.49
C GLU A 95 13.44 5.09 -6.64
N PHE A 96 12.36 4.49 -6.11
CA PHE A 96 12.11 3.07 -6.24
C PHE A 96 11.96 2.66 -7.71
N LEU A 97 11.16 3.42 -8.49
CA LEU A 97 10.94 3.13 -9.90
C LEU A 97 12.21 3.30 -10.73
N LEU A 98 13.02 4.35 -10.47
CA LEU A 98 14.31 4.55 -11.15
C LEU A 98 15.27 3.37 -10.93
N LYS A 99 15.34 2.83 -9.71
CA LYS A 99 16.14 1.62 -9.42
C LYS A 99 15.65 0.37 -10.17
N LYS A 100 14.38 0.35 -10.56
CA LYS A 100 13.78 -0.73 -11.37
C LYS A 100 13.81 -0.46 -12.87
N GLY A 101 14.37 0.67 -13.31
CA GLY A 101 14.36 1.09 -14.72
C GLY A 101 12.97 1.46 -15.23
N LEU A 102 12.07 1.84 -14.34
CA LEU A 102 10.69 2.21 -14.66
C LEU A 102 10.50 3.72 -14.52
N LYS A 103 9.56 4.27 -15.29
CA LYS A 103 9.14 5.66 -15.20
C LYS A 103 7.61 5.73 -15.20
N LYS A 104 7.06 6.51 -14.29
CA LYS A 104 5.63 6.83 -14.19
C LYS A 104 5.45 8.33 -14.02
N GLU A 105 4.40 8.87 -14.63
CA GLU A 105 4.12 10.31 -14.59
C GLU A 105 3.31 10.72 -13.37
N VAL A 106 2.37 9.86 -12.95
CA VAL A 106 1.52 10.07 -11.78
C VAL A 106 2.17 9.44 -10.56
N SER A 107 2.10 10.13 -9.43
CA SER A 107 2.50 9.61 -8.11
C SER A 107 1.27 9.56 -7.20
N TYR A 108 1.23 8.57 -6.33
CA TYR A 108 0.21 8.40 -5.31
C TYR A 108 0.80 8.62 -3.93
N ASN A 109 -0.04 9.02 -2.98
CA ASN A 109 0.37 9.27 -1.60
C ASN A 109 -0.02 8.09 -0.72
N HIS A 110 0.52 8.05 0.49
CA HIS A 110 0.14 7.04 1.48
C HIS A 110 -1.38 7.04 1.76
N GLU A 111 -1.99 8.22 1.79
CA GLU A 111 -3.43 8.41 2.05
C GLU A 111 -4.33 7.79 0.97
N ASP A 112 -3.79 7.56 -0.22
CA ASP A 112 -4.50 6.89 -1.33
C ASP A 112 -4.55 5.36 -1.13
N VAL A 113 -3.71 4.82 -0.23
CA VAL A 113 -3.63 3.39 0.05
C VAL A 113 -4.51 3.04 1.23
N TYR A 114 -5.49 2.16 1.03
CA TYR A 114 -6.19 1.54 2.14
C TYR A 114 -5.33 0.43 2.73
N ILE A 115 -5.15 0.45 4.04
CA ILE A 115 -4.40 -0.54 4.82
C ILE A 115 -5.36 -1.16 5.84
N SER A 116 -5.45 -2.49 5.88
CA SER A 116 -6.40 -3.18 6.76
C SER A 116 -5.98 -3.18 8.24
N ASP A 117 -4.68 -3.08 8.49
CA ASP A 117 -4.07 -3.02 9.83
C ASP A 117 -2.79 -2.16 9.76
N ASP A 118 -2.88 -0.93 10.26
CA ASP A 118 -1.77 0.02 10.25
C ASP A 118 -0.62 -0.43 11.16
N THR A 119 -0.92 -1.09 12.28
CA THR A 119 0.12 -1.58 13.19
C THR A 119 0.93 -2.69 12.52
N TYR A 120 0.24 -3.65 11.92
CA TYR A 120 0.90 -4.71 11.17
C TYR A 120 1.75 -4.17 10.01
N PHE A 121 1.22 -3.18 9.26
CA PHE A 121 1.93 -2.54 8.17
C PHE A 121 3.24 -1.91 8.65
N LEU A 122 3.20 -1.13 9.72
CA LEU A 122 4.36 -0.44 10.26
C LEU A 122 5.43 -1.40 10.78
N ASP A 123 5.02 -2.52 11.38
CA ASP A 123 5.93 -3.55 11.87
C ASP A 123 6.66 -4.31 10.76
N ASN A 124 6.06 -4.37 9.57
CA ASN A 124 6.54 -5.22 8.48
C ASN A 124 7.09 -4.45 7.28
N ILE A 125 6.82 -3.13 7.15
CA ILE A 125 7.40 -2.35 6.07
C ILE A 125 8.90 -2.17 6.29
N LYS A 126 9.68 -2.52 5.26
CA LYS A 126 11.13 -2.33 5.24
C LYS A 126 11.46 -1.13 4.37
N ASP A 127 12.57 -0.48 4.69
CA ASP A 127 13.10 0.64 3.89
C ASP A 127 12.18 1.85 3.76
N LEU A 128 11.89 2.49 4.88
CA LEU A 128 11.35 3.86 4.89
C LEU A 128 12.29 4.88 4.21
N ARG A 129 13.43 4.43 3.70
CA ARG A 129 14.47 5.25 3.05
C ARG A 129 14.12 5.76 1.65
N TYR A 130 12.99 5.36 1.08
CA TYR A 130 12.46 6.01 -0.14
C TYR A 130 11.70 7.28 0.19
N VAL A 131 12.28 8.04 1.09
CA VAL A 131 11.71 9.23 1.67
C VAL A 131 12.00 10.41 0.74
N SER A 132 10.99 11.19 0.40
CA SER A 132 11.18 12.44 -0.34
C SER A 132 12.11 13.38 0.44
N PRO A 133 12.76 14.37 -0.20
CA PRO A 133 13.57 15.38 0.51
C PRO A 133 12.83 16.05 1.67
N LYS A 134 11.50 16.21 1.56
CA LYS A 134 10.62 16.69 2.63
C LYS A 134 10.67 15.76 3.84
N ASN A 135 10.60 14.49 3.62
CA ASN A 135 10.59 13.48 4.69
C ASN A 135 11.97 13.32 5.32
N GLU A 136 13.06 13.43 4.54
CA GLU A 136 14.42 13.48 5.09
C GLU A 136 14.59 14.66 6.05
N TYR A 137 14.06 15.83 5.68
CA TYR A 137 14.01 16.99 6.56
C TYR A 137 13.19 16.70 7.82
N ILE A 138 12.02 16.07 7.70
CA ILE A 138 11.16 15.67 8.82
C ILE A 138 11.87 14.71 9.76
N LEU A 139 12.53 13.70 9.21
CA LEU A 139 13.32 12.73 10.00
C LEU A 139 14.47 13.41 10.73
N ASN A 140 15.16 14.34 10.08
CA ASN A 140 16.21 15.13 10.69
C ASN A 140 15.69 16.00 11.85
N CYS A 141 14.52 16.63 11.69
CA CYS A 141 13.86 17.38 12.76
C CYS A 141 13.55 16.48 13.98
N ILE A 142 13.02 15.27 13.72
CA ILE A 142 12.71 14.31 14.79
C ILE A 142 13.99 13.81 15.48
N SER A 143 15.02 13.50 14.71
CA SER A 143 16.32 13.09 15.24
C SER A 143 16.97 14.20 16.09
N SER A 144 16.65 15.46 15.78
CA SER A 144 17.08 16.63 16.57
C SER A 144 16.20 16.88 17.81
N GLY A 145 15.21 16.03 18.08
CA GLY A 145 14.33 16.12 19.25
C GLY A 145 13.03 16.88 19.03
N GLU A 146 12.72 17.35 17.81
CA GLU A 146 11.44 17.99 17.52
C GLU A 146 10.30 16.97 17.65
N SER A 147 9.16 17.39 18.24
CA SER A 147 8.02 16.49 18.40
C SER A 147 7.19 16.38 17.12
N PRO A 148 6.60 15.21 16.82
CA PRO A 148 5.68 15.05 15.69
C PRO A 148 4.51 16.05 15.73
N VAL A 149 4.03 16.41 16.92
CA VAL A 149 2.99 17.42 17.10
C VAL A 149 3.45 18.81 16.64
N SER A 150 4.72 19.17 16.89
CA SER A 150 5.30 20.42 16.40
C SER A 150 5.33 20.46 14.87
N LEU A 151 5.76 19.37 14.24
CA LEU A 151 5.78 19.22 12.77
C LEU A 151 4.37 19.33 12.16
N TYR A 152 3.37 18.73 12.81
CA TYR A 152 1.97 18.87 12.41
C TYR A 152 1.46 20.32 12.49
N LYS A 153 1.71 21.00 13.61
CA LYS A 153 1.33 22.42 13.78
C LYS A 153 1.99 23.34 12.74
N ARG A 154 3.18 22.98 12.24
CA ARG A 154 3.88 23.70 11.17
C ARG A 154 3.40 23.31 9.77
N GLY A 155 2.43 22.42 9.63
CA GLY A 155 1.91 21.93 8.36
C GLY A 155 2.92 21.09 7.56
N LEU A 156 3.96 20.57 8.19
CA LEU A 156 4.99 19.76 7.54
C LEU A 156 4.56 18.30 7.42
N VAL A 157 3.69 17.84 8.28
CA VAL A 157 3.13 16.49 8.30
C VAL A 157 1.61 16.55 8.45
N THR A 158 0.93 15.56 7.91
CA THR A 158 -0.50 15.33 8.13
C THR A 158 -0.74 14.75 9.53
N LEU A 159 -2.00 14.74 9.97
CA LEU A 159 -2.38 14.10 11.24
C LEU A 159 -2.01 12.61 11.26
N TYR A 160 -2.12 11.96 10.11
CA TYR A 160 -1.75 10.56 9.96
C TYR A 160 -0.22 10.37 10.11
N GLU A 161 0.56 11.12 9.34
CA GLU A 161 2.04 11.09 9.43
C GLU A 161 2.52 11.41 10.86
N MET A 162 1.87 12.36 11.53
CA MET A 162 2.18 12.69 12.93
C MET A 162 2.01 11.46 13.84
N ARG A 163 0.91 10.73 13.71
CA ARG A 163 0.65 9.51 14.50
C ARG A 163 1.67 8.43 14.21
N LEU A 164 2.06 8.24 12.94
CA LEU A 164 3.11 7.31 12.55
C LEU A 164 4.45 7.66 13.22
N LEU A 165 4.81 8.93 13.21
CA LEU A 165 6.06 9.41 13.81
C LEU A 165 6.07 9.26 15.33
N ASP A 166 4.93 9.46 16.00
CA ASP A 166 4.80 9.22 17.43
C ASP A 166 4.99 7.74 17.79
N MET A 167 4.42 6.83 17.01
CA MET A 167 4.62 5.40 17.19
C MET A 167 6.10 5.00 16.96
N TYR A 168 6.79 5.65 16.02
CA TYR A 168 8.22 5.43 15.79
C TYR A 168 9.08 5.88 16.98
N LYS A 169 8.77 7.04 17.58
CA LYS A 169 9.50 7.60 18.72
C LYS A 169 9.43 6.73 19.98
N THR A 170 8.34 5.99 20.16
CA THR A 170 8.16 5.10 21.32
C THR A 170 8.91 3.78 21.20
N ARG A 171 9.54 3.49 20.04
CA ARG A 171 10.26 2.25 19.80
C ARG A 171 11.79 2.39 19.80
N PHE A 172 12.31 3.60 19.92
CA PHE A 172 13.73 3.95 20.07
C PHE A 172 13.93 4.82 21.30
#